data_7e3c2fa3208d816805b6268d6b0960f1
#
_entry.id   7e3c2fa3208d816805b6268d6b0960f1
#
_cell.length_a   1.000
_cell.length_b   1.000
_cell.length_c   1.000
_cell.angle_alpha   90.00
_cell.angle_beta   90.00
_cell.angle_gamma   90.00
#
_symmetry.space_group_name_H-M   'P 1'
#
loop_
_entity.id
_entity.type
_entity.pdbx_description
1 polymer ?
#
loop_
_entity_poly.entity_id
_entity_poly.type
_entity_poly.pdbx_seq_one_letter_code
_entity_poly.pdbx_strand_id
1 'polypeptide(L)'
;MIDRTTVDRVLAAADIVDVVGDFVTLRRSGANYKGLCPFHDEKTPSFMVSPSKQLCKCFSCGNGGNVAKFVMLHEQLTFPEAIKWLGRRYGIEVREKELSDEEKAHASAREAMFVVNEWARDYFVDTLHNNVDGVAVGMSYFRRRGLRDDIIRKFQLGYSLEQRDAMAQSARKKGFEEKYLESTGLCYRTDDGKLLDRYHGRVIFPVHSVSGRVVAFGGRVLNTEQNKNVGKYVNSPESEIYSKKRELYGLYLAKQAIVKQERCFLVEGYLDVISMHQSGIENVVASSGTSLTKEQVRLIHRFTENVTVLYDGDAAGIHASLR
;
A
#
# COMPACT_ATOMS: atom_id res chain seq x y z
N MET A 1 19.59 10.10 5.76
CA MET A 1 18.46 10.80 5.11
C MET A 1 18.91 12.21 4.76
N ILE A 2 18.63 12.70 3.52
CA ILE A 2 18.97 14.07 3.13
C ILE A 2 17.95 15.02 3.76
N ASP A 3 18.42 16.10 4.40
CA ASP A 3 17.52 17.08 5.00
C ASP A 3 16.72 17.85 3.91
N ARG A 4 15.52 18.32 4.29
CA ARG A 4 14.59 18.94 3.36
C ARG A 4 15.16 20.23 2.73
N THR A 5 15.89 21.01 3.49
CA THR A 5 16.48 22.26 3.02
C THR A 5 17.52 22.00 1.92
N THR A 6 18.34 20.97 2.06
CA THR A 6 19.29 20.54 1.04
C THR A 6 18.58 20.01 -0.21
N VAL A 7 17.50 19.21 -0.04
CA VAL A 7 16.68 18.76 -1.16
C VAL A 7 16.09 19.95 -1.93
N ASP A 8 15.47 20.90 -1.22
CA ASP A 8 14.86 22.09 -1.82
C ASP A 8 15.89 22.95 -2.57
N ARG A 9 17.11 23.12 -2.01
CA ARG A 9 18.23 23.82 -2.66
C ARG A 9 18.66 23.13 -3.96
N VAL A 10 18.82 21.81 -3.94
CA VAL A 10 19.20 21.04 -5.14
C VAL A 10 18.14 21.14 -6.22
N LEU A 11 16.87 20.98 -5.85
CA LEU A 11 15.75 21.07 -6.81
C LEU A 11 15.57 22.50 -7.38
N ALA A 12 15.82 23.53 -6.58
CA ALA A 12 15.75 24.92 -7.03
C ALA A 12 16.90 25.30 -7.99
N ALA A 13 18.06 24.67 -7.83
CA ALA A 13 19.20 24.91 -8.71
C ALA A 13 19.15 24.11 -10.02
N ALA A 14 18.42 23.00 -10.04
CA ALA A 14 18.39 22.08 -11.16
C ALA A 14 17.34 22.49 -12.20
N ASP A 15 17.78 22.94 -13.38
CA ASP A 15 16.89 23.25 -14.51
C ASP A 15 16.54 21.97 -15.28
N ILE A 16 15.24 21.75 -15.49
CA ILE A 16 14.72 20.54 -16.16
C ILE A 16 15.16 20.46 -17.62
N VAL A 17 15.29 21.59 -18.33
CA VAL A 17 15.70 21.59 -19.74
C VAL A 17 17.17 21.27 -19.88
N ASP A 18 18.00 21.81 -18.97
CA ASP A 18 19.43 21.54 -18.91
C ASP A 18 19.71 20.05 -18.62
N VAL A 19 19.05 19.51 -17.60
CA VAL A 19 19.25 18.10 -17.22
C VAL A 19 18.72 17.14 -18.27
N VAL A 20 17.52 17.38 -18.80
CA VAL A 20 16.94 16.51 -19.85
C VAL A 20 17.73 16.64 -21.16
N GLY A 21 18.26 17.82 -21.46
CA GLY A 21 19.04 18.07 -22.65
C GLY A 21 20.32 17.25 -22.79
N ASP A 22 20.87 16.73 -21.68
CA ASP A 22 22.02 15.82 -21.73
C ASP A 22 21.68 14.46 -22.32
N PHE A 23 20.41 14.05 -22.21
CA PHE A 23 19.95 12.71 -22.56
C PHE A 23 19.03 12.70 -23.79
N VAL A 24 18.38 13.82 -24.08
CA VAL A 24 17.36 13.94 -25.12
C VAL A 24 17.64 15.15 -25.99
N THR A 25 17.72 14.94 -27.31
CA THR A 25 17.79 16.06 -28.24
C THR A 25 16.47 16.84 -28.25
N LEU A 26 16.46 17.98 -27.56
CA LEU A 26 15.28 18.82 -27.40
C LEU A 26 15.19 19.88 -28.55
N ARG A 27 13.98 20.00 -29.11
CA ARG A 27 13.65 21.06 -30.09
C ARG A 27 12.57 21.97 -29.51
N ARG A 28 12.68 23.27 -29.70
CA ARG A 28 11.70 24.23 -29.22
C ARG A 28 10.33 23.99 -29.87
N SER A 29 9.27 24.00 -29.04
CA SER A 29 7.88 23.83 -29.46
C SER A 29 7.00 24.82 -28.69
N GLY A 30 6.86 26.04 -29.22
CA GLY A 30 6.24 27.17 -28.54
C GLY A 30 7.00 27.56 -27.26
N ALA A 31 6.33 27.60 -26.13
CA ALA A 31 6.91 27.87 -24.82
C ALA A 31 7.61 26.66 -24.18
N ASN A 32 7.51 25.49 -24.79
CA ASN A 32 8.06 24.22 -24.27
C ASN A 32 9.14 23.67 -25.21
N TYR A 33 9.74 22.54 -24.81
CA TYR A 33 10.62 21.74 -25.65
C TYR A 33 10.02 20.37 -25.92
N LYS A 34 10.37 19.75 -27.05
CA LYS A 34 9.89 18.45 -27.48
C LYS A 34 11.04 17.60 -27.98
N GLY A 35 11.06 16.31 -27.65
CA GLY A 35 12.03 15.31 -28.06
C GLY A 35 11.46 13.91 -28.15
N LEU A 36 12.28 12.94 -28.55
CA LEU A 36 11.95 11.53 -28.45
C LEU A 36 12.03 11.10 -26.98
N CYS A 37 11.12 10.23 -26.57
CA CYS A 37 11.05 9.77 -25.18
C CYS A 37 12.24 8.88 -24.84
N PRO A 38 12.95 9.11 -23.72
CA PRO A 38 14.04 8.24 -23.30
C PRO A 38 13.59 6.98 -22.57
N PHE A 39 12.27 6.82 -22.32
CA PHE A 39 11.70 5.74 -21.52
C PHE A 39 10.99 4.67 -22.36
N HIS A 40 10.80 4.88 -23.68
CA HIS A 40 10.26 3.90 -24.61
C HIS A 40 10.67 4.25 -26.04
N ASP A 41 10.70 3.27 -26.92
CA ASP A 41 11.03 3.46 -28.33
C ASP A 41 9.87 4.11 -29.07
N GLU A 42 10.16 5.24 -29.75
CA GLU A 42 9.20 5.96 -30.61
C GLU A 42 9.90 6.62 -31.79
N LYS A 43 9.17 6.77 -32.92
CA LYS A 43 9.68 7.47 -34.11
C LYS A 43 9.21 8.92 -34.17
N THR A 44 8.13 9.23 -33.49
CA THR A 44 7.54 10.58 -33.47
C THR A 44 7.69 11.17 -32.07
N PRO A 45 8.30 12.34 -31.91
CA PRO A 45 8.52 12.96 -30.61
C PRO A 45 7.23 13.14 -29.84
N SER A 46 7.13 12.58 -28.63
CA SER A 46 5.99 12.73 -27.71
C SER A 46 6.39 13.24 -26.33
N PHE A 47 7.70 13.36 -26.08
CA PHE A 47 8.22 13.82 -24.80
C PHE A 47 8.32 15.34 -24.76
N MET A 48 7.57 15.96 -23.83
CA MET A 48 7.50 17.41 -23.66
C MET A 48 8.21 17.82 -22.38
N VAL A 49 8.95 18.94 -22.44
CA VAL A 49 9.61 19.56 -21.29
C VAL A 49 9.14 21.01 -21.18
N SER A 50 8.63 21.38 -20.01
CA SER A 50 8.12 22.71 -19.71
C SER A 50 9.08 23.47 -18.79
N PRO A 51 9.81 24.49 -19.32
CA PRO A 51 10.70 25.29 -18.48
C PRO A 51 9.96 26.03 -17.37
N SER A 52 8.78 26.60 -17.68
CA SER A 52 8.02 27.41 -16.73
C SER A 52 7.44 26.58 -15.57
N LYS A 53 7.16 25.31 -15.81
CA LYS A 53 6.62 24.39 -14.79
C LYS A 53 7.71 23.53 -14.15
N GLN A 54 8.92 23.53 -14.66
CA GLN A 54 10.02 22.64 -14.27
C GLN A 54 9.58 21.15 -14.24
N LEU A 55 8.84 20.73 -15.30
CA LEU A 55 8.28 19.40 -15.46
C LEU A 55 8.53 18.85 -16.87
N CYS A 56 8.70 17.55 -16.97
CA CYS A 56 8.65 16.80 -18.21
C CYS A 56 7.52 15.78 -18.21
N LYS A 57 7.01 15.41 -19.39
CA LYS A 57 6.01 14.34 -19.55
C LYS A 57 6.04 13.77 -20.96
N CYS A 58 6.04 12.47 -21.07
CA CYS A 58 5.73 11.76 -22.29
C CYS A 58 4.21 11.58 -22.43
N PHE A 59 3.63 12.02 -23.54
CA PHE A 59 2.20 11.86 -23.80
C PHE A 59 1.84 10.49 -24.40
N SER A 60 2.83 9.68 -24.75
CA SER A 60 2.66 8.32 -25.24
C SER A 60 2.68 7.31 -24.09
N CYS A 61 3.76 7.22 -23.31
CA CYS A 61 3.91 6.24 -22.22
C CYS A 61 3.51 6.77 -20.84
N GLY A 62 3.21 8.08 -20.71
CA GLY A 62 2.80 8.67 -19.43
C GLY A 62 3.94 9.00 -18.45
N ASN A 63 5.16 8.52 -18.67
CA ASN A 63 6.31 8.81 -17.82
C ASN A 63 6.65 10.29 -17.79
N GLY A 64 7.03 10.80 -16.60
CA GLY A 64 7.42 12.18 -16.43
C GLY A 64 7.42 12.61 -14.96
N GLY A 65 7.63 13.89 -14.72
CA GLY A 65 7.67 14.49 -13.40
C GLY A 65 8.65 15.66 -13.35
N ASN A 66 9.12 16.03 -12.17
CA ASN A 66 10.16 17.03 -11.98
C ASN A 66 11.55 16.46 -12.32
N VAL A 67 12.58 17.29 -12.22
CA VAL A 67 13.97 16.92 -12.55
C VAL A 67 14.48 15.71 -11.77
N ALA A 68 14.16 15.61 -10.48
CA ALA A 68 14.55 14.44 -9.67
C ALA A 68 13.85 13.16 -10.16
N LYS A 69 12.56 13.22 -10.47
CA LYS A 69 11.81 12.07 -11.00
C LYS A 69 12.34 11.63 -12.37
N PHE A 70 12.74 12.58 -13.22
CA PHE A 70 13.37 12.27 -14.49
C PHE A 70 14.67 11.49 -14.29
N VAL A 71 15.58 11.98 -13.43
CA VAL A 71 16.87 11.33 -13.12
C VAL A 71 16.64 9.95 -12.50
N MET A 72 15.68 9.80 -11.57
CA MET A 72 15.32 8.51 -10.99
C MET A 72 14.92 7.48 -12.04
N LEU A 73 14.11 7.88 -13.01
CA LEU A 73 13.61 6.99 -14.07
C LEU A 73 14.70 6.66 -15.10
N HIS A 74 15.50 7.66 -15.49
CA HIS A 74 16.52 7.50 -16.53
C HIS A 74 17.73 6.71 -16.03
N GLU A 75 18.26 7.09 -14.87
CA GLU A 75 19.46 6.49 -14.27
C GLU A 75 19.13 5.30 -13.34
N GLN A 76 17.85 4.92 -13.22
CA GLN A 76 17.36 3.87 -12.33
C GLN A 76 17.79 4.07 -10.86
N LEU A 77 17.81 5.30 -10.41
CA LEU A 77 18.25 5.71 -9.07
C LEU A 77 17.07 5.84 -8.11
N THR A 78 17.35 5.64 -6.83
CA THR A 78 16.44 6.05 -5.75
C THR A 78 16.41 7.57 -5.61
N PHE A 79 15.39 8.10 -4.93
CA PHE A 79 15.28 9.57 -4.74
C PHE A 79 16.51 10.18 -4.06
N PRO A 80 17.08 9.62 -2.95
CA PRO A 80 18.32 10.15 -2.37
C PRO A 80 19.51 10.13 -3.33
N GLU A 81 19.64 9.10 -4.14
CA GLU A 81 20.72 8.99 -5.13
C GLU A 81 20.56 10.01 -6.25
N ALA A 82 19.32 10.25 -6.73
CA ALA A 82 19.01 11.28 -7.72
C ALA A 82 19.32 12.68 -7.18
N ILE A 83 18.99 12.98 -5.91
CA ILE A 83 19.36 14.25 -5.27
C ILE A 83 20.87 14.41 -5.16
N LYS A 84 21.61 13.36 -4.82
CA LYS A 84 23.09 13.39 -4.79
C LYS A 84 23.68 13.60 -6.20
N TRP A 85 23.10 12.95 -7.22
CA TRP A 85 23.50 13.10 -8.61
C TRP A 85 23.33 14.55 -9.08
N LEU A 86 22.15 15.14 -8.82
CA LEU A 86 21.87 16.54 -9.11
C LEU A 86 22.76 17.48 -8.30
N GLY A 87 22.96 17.21 -7.01
CA GLY A 87 23.85 17.99 -6.14
C GLY A 87 25.28 18.05 -6.69
N ARG A 88 25.84 16.92 -7.13
CA ARG A 88 27.17 16.88 -7.78
C ARG A 88 27.22 17.70 -9.05
N ARG A 89 26.20 17.61 -9.89
CA ARG A 89 26.12 18.38 -11.15
C ARG A 89 26.12 19.90 -10.93
N TYR A 90 25.37 20.36 -9.93
CA TYR A 90 25.22 21.79 -9.63
C TYR A 90 26.15 22.30 -8.53
N GLY A 91 27.13 21.51 -8.12
CA GLY A 91 28.13 21.93 -7.10
C GLY A 91 27.54 22.13 -5.71
N ILE A 92 26.40 21.51 -5.41
CA ILE A 92 25.73 21.58 -4.11
C ILE A 92 26.14 20.38 -3.28
N GLU A 93 26.81 20.61 -2.15
CA GLU A 93 27.14 19.55 -1.22
C GLU A 93 25.87 18.97 -0.60
N VAL A 94 25.63 17.66 -0.83
CA VAL A 94 24.52 16.92 -0.28
C VAL A 94 25.05 16.09 0.88
N ARG A 95 24.89 16.60 2.10
CA ARG A 95 25.22 15.86 3.32
C ARG A 95 24.04 14.97 3.69
N GLU A 96 24.29 13.67 3.83
CA GLU A 96 23.36 12.79 4.53
C GLU A 96 23.55 13.00 6.03
N LYS A 97 22.45 13.24 6.72
CA LYS A 97 22.43 13.07 8.17
C LYS A 97 22.74 11.59 8.43
N GLU A 98 23.90 11.31 9.02
CA GLU A 98 24.13 9.97 9.54
C GLU A 98 23.06 9.70 10.59
N LEU A 99 22.26 8.66 10.32
CA LEU A 99 21.28 8.18 11.28
C LEU A 99 22.08 7.70 12.52
N SER A 100 21.60 8.03 13.70
CA SER A 100 22.13 7.44 14.93
C SER A 100 21.96 5.92 14.87
N ASP A 101 22.71 5.18 15.66
CA ASP A 101 22.58 3.72 15.70
C ASP A 101 21.18 3.30 16.16
N GLU A 102 20.53 4.08 17.00
CA GLU A 102 19.12 3.91 17.37
C GLU A 102 18.18 4.15 16.20
N GLU A 103 18.37 5.21 15.39
CA GLU A 103 17.56 5.47 14.19
C GLU A 103 17.75 4.38 13.12
N LYS A 104 18.98 3.85 12.97
CA LYS A 104 19.25 2.70 12.06
C LYS A 104 18.57 1.43 12.56
N ALA A 105 18.68 1.12 13.86
CA ALA A 105 18.03 -0.04 14.47
C ALA A 105 16.52 0.04 14.33
N HIS A 106 15.91 1.21 14.56
CA HIS A 106 14.47 1.43 14.39
C HIS A 106 14.03 1.27 12.93
N ALA A 107 14.78 1.82 11.98
CA ALA A 107 14.50 1.65 10.55
C ALA A 107 14.59 0.18 10.11
N SER A 108 15.60 -0.56 10.63
CA SER A 108 15.79 -1.99 10.39
C SER A 108 14.65 -2.82 11.00
N ALA A 109 14.23 -2.52 12.23
CA ALA A 109 13.11 -3.18 12.90
C ALA A 109 11.80 -2.98 12.12
N ARG A 110 11.54 -1.75 11.67
CA ARG A 110 10.38 -1.43 10.85
C ARG A 110 10.37 -2.16 9.51
N GLU A 111 11.51 -2.26 8.85
CA GLU A 111 11.62 -3.02 7.60
C GLU A 111 11.39 -4.52 7.85
N ALA A 112 11.92 -5.08 8.94
CA ALA A 112 11.66 -6.46 9.33
C ALA A 112 10.17 -6.74 9.55
N MET A 113 9.41 -5.79 10.12
CA MET A 113 7.95 -5.91 10.26
C MET A 113 7.25 -5.98 8.90
N PHE A 114 7.67 -5.20 7.90
CA PHE A 114 7.11 -5.30 6.56
C PHE A 114 7.42 -6.65 5.90
N VAL A 115 8.66 -7.11 6.02
CA VAL A 115 9.09 -8.40 5.45
C VAL A 115 8.30 -9.57 6.04
N VAL A 116 8.07 -9.56 7.37
CA VAL A 116 7.28 -10.62 8.01
C VAL A 116 5.80 -10.55 7.61
N ASN A 117 5.23 -9.36 7.43
CA ASN A 117 3.85 -9.22 6.96
C ASN A 117 3.68 -9.67 5.51
N GLU A 118 4.62 -9.35 4.62
CA GLU A 118 4.60 -9.82 3.24
C GLU A 118 4.71 -11.34 3.16
N TRP A 119 5.60 -11.94 3.94
CA TRP A 119 5.70 -13.38 4.08
C TRP A 119 4.40 -14.00 4.64
N ALA A 120 3.81 -13.41 5.67
CA ALA A 120 2.56 -13.90 6.25
C ALA A 120 1.39 -13.86 5.26
N ARG A 121 1.31 -12.79 4.43
CA ARG A 121 0.35 -12.72 3.32
C ARG A 121 0.55 -13.91 2.36
N ASP A 122 1.77 -14.16 1.92
CA ASP A 122 2.08 -15.25 1.00
C ASP A 122 1.74 -16.62 1.62
N TYR A 123 2.04 -16.80 2.92
CA TYR A 123 1.67 -17.98 3.68
C TYR A 123 0.13 -18.19 3.72
N PHE A 124 -0.65 -17.15 4.01
CA PHE A 124 -2.10 -17.26 4.06
C PHE A 124 -2.72 -17.48 2.67
N VAL A 125 -2.17 -16.85 1.62
CA VAL A 125 -2.60 -17.06 0.23
C VAL A 125 -2.27 -18.49 -0.21
N ASP A 126 -1.07 -18.98 0.04
CA ASP A 126 -0.67 -20.35 -0.26
C ASP A 126 -1.55 -21.36 0.48
N THR A 127 -1.80 -21.14 1.78
CA THR A 127 -2.70 -21.96 2.57
C THR A 127 -4.10 -22.00 1.97
N LEU A 128 -4.65 -20.86 1.51
CA LEU A 128 -5.98 -20.81 0.88
C LEU A 128 -6.05 -21.62 -0.41
N HIS A 129 -5.00 -21.57 -1.23
CA HIS A 129 -5.03 -22.14 -2.58
C HIS A 129 -4.51 -23.57 -2.67
N ASN A 130 -3.57 -23.95 -1.83
CA ASN A 130 -2.79 -25.20 -1.96
C ASN A 130 -2.95 -26.16 -0.77
N ASN A 131 -3.46 -25.71 0.38
CA ASN A 131 -3.71 -26.59 1.51
C ASN A 131 -5.13 -27.19 1.42
N VAL A 132 -5.28 -28.44 1.80
CA VAL A 132 -6.57 -29.18 1.75
C VAL A 132 -7.67 -28.46 2.53
N ASP A 133 -7.39 -28.05 3.77
CA ASP A 133 -8.35 -27.32 4.62
C ASP A 133 -8.61 -25.90 4.08
N GLY A 134 -7.56 -25.26 3.54
CA GLY A 134 -7.67 -23.95 2.90
C GLY A 134 -8.65 -23.96 1.73
N VAL A 135 -8.55 -24.96 0.86
CA VAL A 135 -9.46 -25.14 -0.29
C VAL A 135 -10.85 -25.54 0.18
N ALA A 136 -10.96 -26.53 1.05
CA ALA A 136 -12.25 -27.06 1.51
C ALA A 136 -13.05 -26.05 2.32
N VAL A 137 -12.41 -25.25 3.15
CA VAL A 137 -13.05 -24.33 4.11
C VAL A 137 -12.97 -22.88 3.63
N GLY A 138 -11.74 -22.36 3.47
CA GLY A 138 -11.50 -20.96 3.15
C GLY A 138 -11.99 -20.55 1.75
N MET A 139 -11.58 -21.29 0.73
CA MET A 139 -11.98 -21.04 -0.67
C MET A 139 -13.48 -21.23 -0.85
N SER A 140 -14.05 -22.30 -0.24
CA SER A 140 -15.51 -22.55 -0.28
C SER A 140 -16.29 -21.40 0.35
N TYR A 141 -15.77 -20.78 1.42
CA TYR A 141 -16.38 -19.60 2.01
C TYR A 141 -16.44 -18.44 1.01
N PHE A 142 -15.32 -18.08 0.38
CA PHE A 142 -15.28 -16.96 -0.56
C PHE A 142 -16.19 -17.20 -1.78
N ARG A 143 -16.20 -18.43 -2.34
CA ARG A 143 -17.07 -18.80 -3.45
C ARG A 143 -18.55 -18.74 -3.08
N ARG A 144 -18.93 -19.19 -1.86
CA ARG A 144 -20.33 -19.03 -1.37
C ARG A 144 -20.74 -17.57 -1.15
N ARG A 145 -19.76 -16.67 -0.97
CA ARG A 145 -19.98 -15.21 -0.96
C ARG A 145 -20.05 -14.60 -2.35
N GLY A 146 -19.98 -15.41 -3.42
CA GLY A 146 -20.04 -14.97 -4.80
C GLY A 146 -18.76 -14.34 -5.33
N LEU A 147 -17.63 -14.51 -4.63
CA LEU A 147 -16.36 -13.96 -5.11
C LEU A 147 -15.74 -14.87 -6.16
N ARG A 148 -15.29 -14.27 -7.28
CA ARG A 148 -14.57 -14.96 -8.34
C ARG A 148 -13.10 -15.18 -7.97
N ASP A 149 -12.50 -16.22 -8.53
CA ASP A 149 -11.10 -16.59 -8.23
C ASP A 149 -10.09 -15.50 -8.64
N ASP A 150 -10.35 -14.74 -9.72
CA ASP A 150 -9.52 -13.60 -10.14
C ASP A 150 -9.52 -12.48 -9.09
N ILE A 151 -10.66 -12.21 -8.47
CA ILE A 151 -10.83 -11.22 -7.40
C ILE A 151 -10.19 -11.68 -6.10
N ILE A 152 -10.36 -12.96 -5.74
CA ILE A 152 -9.69 -13.56 -4.58
C ILE A 152 -8.16 -13.38 -4.69
N ARG A 153 -7.60 -13.62 -5.88
CA ARG A 153 -6.18 -13.40 -6.15
C ARG A 153 -5.80 -11.91 -6.14
N LYS A 154 -6.60 -11.04 -6.78
CA LYS A 154 -6.35 -9.59 -6.86
C LYS A 154 -6.27 -8.95 -5.47
N PHE A 155 -7.14 -9.35 -4.55
CA PHE A 155 -7.15 -8.90 -3.17
C PHE A 155 -6.22 -9.69 -2.25
N GLN A 156 -5.51 -10.70 -2.78
CA GLN A 156 -4.58 -11.54 -2.02
C GLN A 156 -5.23 -12.18 -0.78
N LEU A 157 -6.49 -12.61 -0.91
CA LEU A 157 -7.24 -13.20 0.19
C LEU A 157 -6.57 -14.51 0.61
N GLY A 158 -6.64 -14.81 1.90
CA GLY A 158 -5.94 -15.94 2.49
C GLY A 158 -6.80 -16.75 3.46
N TYR A 159 -6.20 -17.81 4.00
CA TYR A 159 -6.76 -18.61 5.07
C TYR A 159 -5.71 -18.96 6.11
N SER A 160 -6.06 -18.89 7.37
CA SER A 160 -5.23 -19.35 8.47
C SER A 160 -5.82 -20.63 9.06
N LEU A 161 -5.00 -21.68 9.15
CA LEU A 161 -5.41 -23.00 9.62
C LEU A 161 -6.01 -22.92 11.04
N GLU A 162 -6.81 -23.92 11.42
CA GLU A 162 -7.40 -24.04 12.76
C GLU A 162 -6.36 -24.31 13.84
N GLN A 163 -5.24 -24.94 13.48
CA GLN A 163 -4.12 -25.14 14.38
C GLN A 163 -3.61 -23.79 14.87
N ARG A 164 -3.55 -23.64 16.20
CA ARG A 164 -3.33 -22.35 16.85
C ARG A 164 -1.94 -21.74 16.70
N ASP A 165 -0.95 -22.50 16.21
CA ASP A 165 0.45 -22.10 16.08
C ASP A 165 1.08 -22.52 14.75
N ALA A 166 0.26 -22.88 13.76
CA ALA A 166 0.73 -23.36 12.46
C ALA A 166 1.59 -22.33 11.74
N MET A 167 1.15 -21.07 11.70
CA MET A 167 1.90 -19.98 11.08
C MET A 167 3.16 -19.65 11.89
N ALA A 168 3.06 -19.56 13.23
CA ALA A 168 4.20 -19.32 14.11
C ALA A 168 5.30 -20.37 13.94
N GLN A 169 4.93 -21.65 13.84
CA GLN A 169 5.88 -22.74 13.58
C GLN A 169 6.54 -22.59 12.18
N SER A 170 5.76 -22.21 11.16
CA SER A 170 6.28 -21.99 9.81
C SER A 170 7.23 -20.79 9.78
N ALA A 171 6.89 -19.69 10.48
CA ALA A 171 7.73 -18.51 10.61
C ALA A 171 9.09 -18.81 11.25
N ARG A 172 9.08 -19.59 12.36
CA ARG A 172 10.31 -20.06 13.02
C ARG A 172 11.20 -20.87 12.09
N LYS A 173 10.63 -21.81 11.32
CA LYS A 173 11.36 -22.61 10.33
C LYS A 173 12.00 -21.76 9.23
N LYS A 174 11.43 -20.61 8.91
CA LYS A 174 11.95 -19.62 7.94
C LYS A 174 12.95 -18.65 8.57
N GLY A 175 13.19 -18.71 9.87
CA GLY A 175 14.15 -17.87 10.58
C GLY A 175 13.63 -16.50 10.99
N PHE A 176 12.32 -16.26 11.00
CA PHE A 176 11.74 -15.02 11.49
C PHE A 176 11.82 -14.94 13.01
N GLU A 177 12.24 -13.78 13.53
CA GLU A 177 12.25 -13.52 14.97
C GLU A 177 10.84 -13.32 15.52
N GLU A 178 10.53 -14.01 16.61
CA GLU A 178 9.20 -13.97 17.25
C GLU A 178 8.75 -12.56 17.63
N LYS A 179 9.68 -11.70 18.04
CA LYS A 179 9.38 -10.30 18.38
C LYS A 179 8.67 -9.54 17.28
N TYR A 180 8.96 -9.83 15.99
CA TYR A 180 8.29 -9.19 14.86
C TYR A 180 6.92 -9.79 14.58
N LEU A 181 6.71 -11.09 14.87
CA LEU A 181 5.38 -11.70 14.82
C LEU A 181 4.45 -11.12 15.90
N GLU A 182 4.99 -10.81 17.08
CA GLU A 182 4.24 -10.19 18.16
C GLU A 182 3.98 -8.70 17.88
N SER A 183 5.00 -7.95 17.48
CA SER A 183 4.87 -6.50 17.24
C SER A 183 3.98 -6.13 16.05
N THR A 184 3.86 -7.00 15.04
CA THR A 184 2.89 -6.84 13.93
C THR A 184 1.50 -7.36 14.29
N GLY A 185 1.37 -8.06 15.43
CA GLY A 185 0.13 -8.66 15.86
C GLY A 185 -0.30 -9.90 15.06
N LEU A 186 0.61 -10.52 14.31
CA LEU A 186 0.39 -11.82 13.68
C LEU A 186 0.22 -12.92 14.72
N CYS A 187 1.01 -12.85 15.77
CA CYS A 187 0.95 -13.73 16.92
C CYS A 187 0.74 -12.96 18.23
N TYR A 188 0.41 -13.68 19.26
CA TYR A 188 0.37 -13.17 20.63
C TYR A 188 0.92 -14.23 21.58
N ARG A 189 1.44 -13.79 22.73
CA ARG A 189 1.96 -14.68 23.76
C ARG A 189 0.92 -14.86 24.85
N THR A 190 0.71 -16.10 25.24
CA THR A 190 -0.15 -16.46 26.37
C THR A 190 0.59 -16.30 27.70
N ASP A 191 -0.12 -16.30 28.83
CA ASP A 191 0.46 -16.16 30.18
C ASP A 191 1.48 -17.28 30.50
N ASP A 192 1.31 -18.48 29.92
CA ASP A 192 2.25 -19.60 30.03
C ASP A 192 3.41 -19.51 28.98
N GLY A 193 3.55 -18.39 28.29
CA GLY A 193 4.66 -18.09 27.41
C GLY A 193 4.58 -18.69 26.00
N LYS A 194 3.48 -19.36 25.63
CA LYS A 194 3.29 -19.94 24.28
C LYS A 194 2.98 -18.86 23.26
N LEU A 195 3.61 -18.94 22.07
CA LEU A 195 3.32 -18.08 20.93
C LEU A 195 2.21 -18.71 20.09
N LEU A 196 1.09 -18.01 19.97
CA LEU A 196 -0.10 -18.46 19.25
C LEU A 196 -0.48 -17.52 18.11
N ASP A 197 -1.04 -18.09 17.04
CA ASP A 197 -1.53 -17.36 15.86
C ASP A 197 -2.82 -16.60 16.20
N ARG A 198 -2.82 -15.28 15.94
CA ARG A 198 -4.00 -14.43 16.16
C ARG A 198 -5.18 -14.79 15.29
N TYR A 199 -4.91 -15.28 14.08
CA TYR A 199 -5.91 -15.47 13.04
C TYR A 199 -6.29 -16.93 12.80
N HIS A 200 -5.95 -17.88 13.69
CA HIS A 200 -6.27 -19.28 13.49
C HIS A 200 -7.76 -19.50 13.18
N GLY A 201 -8.08 -20.40 12.26
CA GLY A 201 -9.43 -20.72 11.83
C GLY A 201 -10.20 -19.60 11.12
N ARG A 202 -9.49 -18.65 10.47
CA ARG A 202 -10.10 -17.46 9.85
C ARG A 202 -9.72 -17.31 8.38
N VAL A 203 -10.64 -16.77 7.60
CA VAL A 203 -10.28 -16.18 6.29
C VAL A 203 -9.66 -14.83 6.50
N ILE A 204 -8.66 -14.49 5.66
CA ILE A 204 -7.74 -13.37 5.86
C ILE A 204 -7.91 -12.33 4.76
N PHE A 205 -7.91 -11.08 5.18
CA PHE A 205 -7.97 -9.88 4.35
C PHE A 205 -6.70 -9.05 4.60
N PRO A 206 -5.70 -9.07 3.71
CA PRO A 206 -4.52 -8.23 3.85
C PRO A 206 -4.86 -6.75 3.69
N VAL A 207 -4.35 -5.92 4.61
CA VAL A 207 -4.49 -4.46 4.55
C VAL A 207 -3.21 -3.88 3.97
N HIS A 208 -3.34 -3.08 2.91
CA HIS A 208 -2.21 -2.47 2.23
C HIS A 208 -2.13 -0.97 2.55
N SER A 209 -0.93 -0.48 2.75
CA SER A 209 -0.65 0.96 2.74
C SER A 209 -0.94 1.56 1.36
N VAL A 210 -0.97 2.88 1.26
CA VAL A 210 -1.11 3.61 -0.03
C VAL A 210 -0.03 3.21 -1.04
N SER A 211 1.17 2.84 -0.58
CA SER A 211 2.28 2.36 -1.43
C SER A 211 2.16 0.89 -1.85
N GLY A 212 1.23 0.13 -1.27
CA GLY A 212 1.00 -1.28 -1.60
C GLY A 212 1.74 -2.29 -0.72
N ARG A 213 2.42 -1.84 0.34
CA ARG A 213 3.03 -2.76 1.31
C ARG A 213 1.98 -3.29 2.27
N VAL A 214 2.07 -4.55 2.65
CA VAL A 214 1.16 -5.16 3.61
C VAL A 214 1.49 -4.66 5.02
N VAL A 215 0.56 -3.95 5.64
CA VAL A 215 0.73 -3.33 6.96
C VAL A 215 -0.03 -4.04 8.07
N ALA A 216 -1.12 -4.73 7.74
CA ALA A 216 -1.99 -5.38 8.72
C ALA A 216 -2.85 -6.46 8.06
N PHE A 217 -3.64 -7.14 8.87
CA PHE A 217 -4.61 -8.14 8.44
C PHE A 217 -5.94 -7.98 9.17
N GLY A 218 -7.02 -8.31 8.47
CA GLY A 218 -8.30 -8.62 9.06
C GLY A 218 -8.56 -10.12 8.96
N GLY A 219 -9.11 -10.71 9.99
CA GLY A 219 -9.45 -12.14 10.01
C GLY A 219 -10.91 -12.37 10.39
N ARG A 220 -11.70 -13.04 9.55
CA ARG A 220 -13.11 -13.39 9.83
C ARG A 220 -13.24 -14.84 10.19
N VAL A 221 -13.86 -15.12 11.35
CA VAL A 221 -14.20 -16.50 11.77
C VAL A 221 -15.32 -17.06 10.89
N LEU A 222 -15.23 -18.33 10.55
CA LEU A 222 -16.18 -18.99 9.63
C LEU A 222 -17.34 -19.66 10.36
N ASN A 223 -17.10 -20.21 11.54
CA ASN A 223 -18.10 -20.92 12.34
C ASN A 223 -18.47 -20.09 13.58
N THR A 224 -19.49 -19.22 13.40
CA THR A 224 -19.99 -18.36 14.48
C THR A 224 -20.84 -19.07 15.52
N GLU A 225 -21.44 -20.22 15.18
CA GLU A 225 -22.30 -20.97 16.12
C GLU A 225 -21.49 -21.68 17.20
N GLN A 226 -20.32 -22.22 16.84
CA GLN A 226 -19.42 -22.87 17.79
C GLN A 226 -18.55 -21.87 18.57
N ASN A 227 -18.45 -20.62 18.10
CA ASN A 227 -17.56 -19.57 18.63
C ASN A 227 -18.35 -18.35 19.13
N LYS A 228 -19.44 -18.55 19.87
CA LYS A 228 -20.32 -17.45 20.35
C LYS A 228 -19.61 -16.35 21.15
N ASN A 229 -18.46 -16.64 21.74
CA ASN A 229 -17.66 -15.70 22.54
C ASN A 229 -16.49 -15.07 21.75
N VAL A 230 -16.32 -15.39 20.46
CA VAL A 230 -15.22 -14.89 19.66
C VAL A 230 -15.73 -13.85 18.66
N GLY A 231 -15.14 -12.66 18.65
CA GLY A 231 -15.53 -11.60 17.72
C GLY A 231 -15.51 -12.09 16.27
N LYS A 232 -16.58 -11.77 15.51
CA LYS A 232 -16.75 -12.13 14.10
C LYS A 232 -15.55 -11.75 13.27
N TYR A 233 -15.00 -10.56 13.51
CA TYR A 233 -13.77 -10.05 12.90
C TYR A 233 -12.73 -9.76 13.98
N VAL A 234 -11.47 -10.05 13.67
CA VAL A 234 -10.28 -9.65 14.43
C VAL A 234 -9.37 -8.91 13.45
N ASN A 235 -8.93 -7.70 13.82
CA ASN A 235 -7.97 -6.91 13.06
C ASN A 235 -6.62 -6.90 13.77
N SER A 236 -5.55 -6.59 13.03
CA SER A 236 -4.24 -6.31 13.64
C SER A 236 -4.37 -5.20 14.70
N PRO A 237 -3.61 -5.27 15.79
CA PRO A 237 -3.45 -4.16 16.71
C PRO A 237 -2.68 -3.00 16.05
N GLU A 238 -2.65 -1.84 16.69
CA GLU A 238 -1.75 -0.74 16.31
C GLU A 238 -0.29 -1.24 16.37
N SER A 239 0.54 -0.78 15.42
CA SER A 239 1.96 -1.11 15.38
C SER A 239 2.75 0.05 14.74
N GLU A 240 4.08 -0.04 14.72
CA GLU A 240 4.92 0.97 14.07
C GLU A 240 4.66 1.12 12.56
N ILE A 241 4.12 0.07 11.91
CA ILE A 241 3.83 0.07 10.47
C ILE A 241 2.33 0.17 10.15
N TYR A 242 1.46 0.11 11.15
CA TYR A 242 0.01 0.13 10.98
C TYR A 242 -0.69 1.02 11.99
N SER A 243 -1.53 1.91 11.49
CA SER A 243 -2.47 2.65 12.32
C SER A 243 -3.87 2.56 11.74
N LYS A 244 -4.77 1.93 12.47
CA LYS A 244 -6.17 1.75 12.09
C LYS A 244 -6.88 3.08 11.80
N LYS A 245 -6.43 4.16 12.45
CA LYS A 245 -6.98 5.51 12.25
C LYS A 245 -6.53 6.17 10.93
N ARG A 246 -5.49 5.65 10.29
CA ARG A 246 -4.86 6.27 9.10
C ARG A 246 -4.99 5.43 7.84
N GLU A 247 -5.37 4.16 7.95
CA GLU A 247 -5.46 3.26 6.81
C GLU A 247 -6.93 3.07 6.39
N LEU A 248 -7.11 2.87 5.09
CA LEU A 248 -8.40 2.53 4.47
C LEU A 248 -8.21 1.26 3.65
N TYR A 249 -9.04 0.26 3.91
CA TYR A 249 -9.01 -0.97 3.15
C TYR A 249 -9.39 -0.74 1.69
N GLY A 250 -8.66 -1.35 0.79
CA GLY A 250 -8.89 -1.23 -0.66
C GLY A 250 -8.24 0.00 -1.31
N LEU A 251 -7.77 1.00 -0.57
CA LEU A 251 -7.26 2.26 -1.13
C LEU A 251 -6.11 2.04 -2.12
N TYR A 252 -5.20 1.12 -1.86
CA TYR A 252 -4.11 0.81 -2.79
C TYR A 252 -4.62 0.42 -4.18
N LEU A 253 -5.64 -0.42 -4.25
CA LEU A 253 -6.27 -0.84 -5.50
C LEU A 253 -7.20 0.22 -6.09
N ALA A 254 -7.85 1.02 -5.25
CA ALA A 254 -8.87 2.00 -5.64
C ALA A 254 -8.30 3.35 -6.10
N LYS A 255 -7.10 3.74 -5.66
CA LYS A 255 -6.55 5.11 -5.83
C LYS A 255 -6.56 5.64 -7.27
N GLN A 256 -6.26 4.79 -8.25
CA GLN A 256 -6.28 5.21 -9.66
C GLN A 256 -7.70 5.42 -10.19
N ALA A 257 -8.64 4.53 -9.80
CA ALA A 257 -10.04 4.67 -10.15
C ALA A 257 -10.69 5.88 -9.47
N ILE A 258 -10.33 6.17 -8.21
CA ILE A 258 -10.77 7.37 -7.48
C ILE A 258 -10.36 8.63 -8.23
N VAL A 259 -9.09 8.76 -8.60
CA VAL A 259 -8.58 9.91 -9.36
C VAL A 259 -9.25 10.03 -10.73
N LYS A 260 -9.39 8.91 -11.46
CA LYS A 260 -9.99 8.90 -12.81
C LYS A 260 -11.47 9.28 -12.81
N GLN A 261 -12.21 8.85 -11.79
CA GLN A 261 -13.66 9.06 -11.68
C GLN A 261 -14.02 10.28 -10.82
N GLU A 262 -12.99 10.95 -10.25
CA GLU A 262 -13.14 12.11 -9.35
C GLU A 262 -14.13 11.85 -8.20
N ARG A 263 -14.25 10.59 -7.75
CA ARG A 263 -15.18 10.16 -6.71
C ARG A 263 -14.64 8.96 -5.94
N CYS A 264 -14.90 8.93 -4.63
CA CYS A 264 -14.63 7.79 -3.75
C CYS A 264 -15.94 7.30 -3.11
N PHE A 265 -16.18 6.00 -3.15
CA PHE A 265 -17.21 5.35 -2.34
C PHE A 265 -16.60 4.85 -1.04
N LEU A 266 -17.25 5.15 0.07
CA LEU A 266 -16.86 4.69 1.40
C LEU A 266 -17.91 3.70 1.91
N VAL A 267 -17.49 2.47 2.19
CA VAL A 267 -18.32 1.39 2.72
C VAL A 267 -17.82 0.93 4.09
N GLU A 268 -18.53 -0.01 4.74
CA GLU A 268 -18.20 -0.42 6.10
C GLU A 268 -17.06 -1.43 6.18
N GLY A 269 -17.05 -2.47 5.35
CA GLY A 269 -16.24 -3.66 5.54
C GLY A 269 -15.47 -4.16 4.33
N TYR A 270 -14.65 -5.18 4.60
CA TYR A 270 -13.80 -5.83 3.61
C TYR A 270 -14.56 -6.39 2.42
N LEU A 271 -15.64 -7.14 2.70
CA LEU A 271 -16.43 -7.80 1.65
C LEU A 271 -17.20 -6.81 0.78
N ASP A 272 -17.62 -5.67 1.35
CA ASP A 272 -18.33 -4.63 0.60
C ASP A 272 -17.41 -4.01 -0.46
N VAL A 273 -16.17 -3.68 -0.07
CA VAL A 273 -15.14 -3.23 -1.01
C VAL A 273 -14.91 -4.25 -2.12
N ILE A 274 -14.73 -5.52 -1.76
CA ILE A 274 -14.40 -6.57 -2.71
C ILE A 274 -15.57 -6.82 -3.66
N SER A 275 -16.81 -6.83 -3.16
CA SER A 275 -18.03 -7.05 -3.96
C SER A 275 -18.29 -5.90 -4.92
N MET A 276 -18.15 -4.65 -4.49
CA MET A 276 -18.28 -3.48 -5.36
C MET A 276 -17.18 -3.47 -6.43
N HIS A 277 -15.94 -3.74 -6.03
CA HIS A 277 -14.81 -3.81 -6.95
C HIS A 277 -15.03 -4.90 -8.03
N GLN A 278 -15.51 -6.07 -7.64
CA GLN A 278 -15.87 -7.16 -8.55
C GLN A 278 -16.97 -6.76 -9.55
N SER A 279 -17.88 -5.89 -9.14
CA SER A 279 -18.97 -5.36 -9.98
C SER A 279 -18.55 -4.19 -10.87
N GLY A 280 -17.23 -3.85 -10.89
CA GLY A 280 -16.67 -2.75 -11.70
C GLY A 280 -16.64 -1.39 -11.01
N ILE A 281 -17.07 -1.29 -9.75
CA ILE A 281 -16.99 -0.06 -8.95
C ILE A 281 -15.67 -0.12 -8.18
N GLU A 282 -14.57 0.21 -8.87
CA GLU A 282 -13.21 0.05 -8.34
C GLU A 282 -12.77 1.21 -7.41
N ASN A 283 -13.45 2.35 -7.43
CA ASN A 283 -13.18 3.54 -6.61
C ASN A 283 -13.81 3.48 -5.22
N VAL A 284 -13.69 2.32 -4.56
CA VAL A 284 -14.34 2.01 -3.27
C VAL A 284 -13.30 1.65 -2.19
N VAL A 285 -13.53 2.16 -0.97
CA VAL A 285 -12.69 1.92 0.21
C VAL A 285 -13.54 1.66 1.45
N ALA A 286 -12.95 1.07 2.50
CA ALA A 286 -13.64 0.88 3.78
C ALA A 286 -12.80 1.34 4.97
N SER A 287 -13.47 1.83 6.02
CA SER A 287 -12.88 2.15 7.33
C SER A 287 -12.61 0.89 8.19
N SER A 288 -13.14 -0.27 7.78
CA SER A 288 -12.89 -1.60 8.35
C SER A 288 -13.19 -1.74 9.85
N GLY A 289 -14.41 -1.36 10.25
CA GLY A 289 -14.93 -1.60 11.61
C GLY A 289 -14.54 -0.52 12.63
N THR A 290 -14.27 0.69 12.16
CA THR A 290 -14.16 1.91 12.98
C THR A 290 -15.01 3.03 12.40
N SER A 291 -15.45 3.95 13.26
CA SER A 291 -15.98 5.22 12.77
C SER A 291 -14.93 5.93 11.91
N LEU A 292 -15.36 6.60 10.84
CA LEU A 292 -14.49 7.37 9.96
C LEU A 292 -13.72 8.43 10.75
N THR A 293 -12.39 8.45 10.57
CA THR A 293 -11.52 9.39 11.28
C THR A 293 -11.17 10.59 10.40
N LYS A 294 -10.74 11.69 11.05
CA LYS A 294 -10.25 12.88 10.33
C LYS A 294 -9.01 12.55 9.45
N GLU A 295 -8.17 11.64 9.91
CA GLU A 295 -6.98 11.18 9.19
C GLU A 295 -7.36 10.41 7.92
N GLN A 296 -8.37 9.54 8.00
CA GLN A 296 -8.90 8.80 6.84
C GLN A 296 -9.58 9.75 5.84
N VAL A 297 -10.34 10.73 6.30
CA VAL A 297 -10.89 11.78 5.42
C VAL A 297 -9.77 12.53 4.69
N ARG A 298 -8.75 13.01 5.41
CA ARG A 298 -7.59 13.67 4.80
C ARG A 298 -6.86 12.78 3.81
N LEU A 299 -6.84 11.48 4.06
CA LEU A 299 -6.21 10.51 3.15
C LEU A 299 -7.00 10.42 1.84
N ILE A 300 -8.34 10.35 1.88
CA ILE A 300 -9.20 10.34 0.67
C ILE A 300 -9.06 11.67 -0.09
N HIS A 301 -9.02 12.79 0.61
CA HIS A 301 -8.87 14.13 0.03
C HIS A 301 -7.60 14.31 -0.82
N ARG A 302 -6.59 13.46 -0.65
CA ARG A 302 -5.40 13.46 -1.53
C ARG A 302 -5.71 12.99 -2.95
N PHE A 303 -6.85 12.34 -3.17
CA PHE A 303 -7.25 11.71 -4.45
C PHE A 303 -8.52 12.32 -5.03
N THR A 304 -9.47 12.77 -4.19
CA THR A 304 -10.73 13.40 -4.61
C THR A 304 -11.37 14.18 -3.46
N GLU A 305 -12.15 15.22 -3.80
CA GLU A 305 -12.99 15.94 -2.86
C GLU A 305 -14.41 15.32 -2.72
N ASN A 306 -14.79 14.45 -3.68
CA ASN A 306 -16.12 13.87 -3.74
C ASN A 306 -16.15 12.49 -3.07
N VAL A 307 -16.81 12.39 -1.92
CA VAL A 307 -16.99 11.14 -1.17
C VAL A 307 -18.46 10.81 -1.06
N THR A 308 -18.83 9.59 -1.44
CA THR A 308 -20.19 9.06 -1.24
C THR A 308 -20.11 7.95 -0.21
N VAL A 309 -20.80 8.13 0.92
CA VAL A 309 -20.88 7.12 1.99
C VAL A 309 -22.02 6.14 1.70
N LEU A 310 -21.73 4.86 1.72
CA LEU A 310 -22.68 3.75 1.50
C LEU A 310 -22.57 2.80 2.69
N TYR A 311 -23.31 3.08 3.74
CA TYR A 311 -23.37 2.24 4.94
C TYR A 311 -24.66 1.42 4.96
N ASP A 312 -24.67 0.36 5.77
CA ASP A 312 -25.84 -0.50 5.92
C ASP A 312 -27.05 0.31 6.44
N GLY A 313 -28.24 -0.03 5.97
CA GLY A 313 -29.49 0.62 6.36
C GLY A 313 -30.00 0.24 7.75
N ASP A 314 -29.19 -0.46 8.55
CA ASP A 314 -29.53 -0.79 9.93
C ASP A 314 -29.23 0.38 10.91
N ALA A 315 -29.67 0.25 12.16
CA ALA A 315 -29.51 1.30 13.16
C ALA A 315 -28.03 1.68 13.41
N ALA A 316 -27.10 0.71 13.26
CA ALA A 316 -25.68 0.94 13.47
C ALA A 316 -25.06 1.72 12.30
N GLY A 317 -25.38 1.36 11.05
CA GLY A 317 -24.91 2.04 9.84
C GLY A 317 -25.47 3.46 9.72
N ILE A 318 -26.77 3.66 10.00
CA ILE A 318 -27.36 4.99 10.07
C ILE A 318 -26.65 5.86 11.11
N HIS A 319 -26.39 5.33 12.31
CA HIS A 319 -25.69 6.07 13.35
C HIS A 319 -24.22 6.37 12.98
N ALA A 320 -23.57 5.48 12.24
CA ALA A 320 -22.21 5.68 11.76
C ALA A 320 -22.13 6.77 10.66
N SER A 321 -23.15 6.87 9.79
CA SER A 321 -23.22 7.87 8.72
C SER A 321 -23.47 9.29 9.20
N LEU A 322 -24.02 9.47 10.42
CA LEU A 322 -24.35 10.77 11.03
C LEU A 322 -23.22 11.36 11.89
N ARG A 323 -22.12 10.64 12.08
CA ARG A 323 -20.93 11.08 12.84
C ARG A 323 -19.84 11.64 11.95
#